data_c198eb297f6f907ce451fb16062f4898
#
_entry.id   c198eb297f6f907ce451fb16062f4898
#
_cell.length_a   1.000
_cell.length_b   1.000
_cell.length_c   1.000
_cell.angle_alpha   90.00
_cell.angle_beta   90.00
_cell.angle_gamma   90.00
#
_symmetry.space_group_name_H-M   'P 1'
#
loop_
_entity.id
_entity.type
_entity.pdbx_description
1 polymer ?
#
loop_
_entity_poly.entity_id
_entity_poly.type
_entity_poly.pdbx_seq_one_letter_code
_entity_poly.pdbx_strand_id
1 'polypeptide(L)'
;MKRRILLFLLAFISISQYVGASDARNKYNFNSDWLLSVGDTPEAQQVRFQDTDWKKVTLPRAFNEDEAFRLSIDQLTDTVMWYRKHFRLPAGSKDKKVFIEFEGVRQGADFYINGQYLGLHENGAMAVGFDLTPYIKYGQENVIALRIDNDWNYKERATDTKYQWSDRNFNANYGGIPKNVWLHVTDKLYQTLPL
;
A
#
# COMPACT_ATOMS: atom_id res chain seq x y z
N MET A 1 -0.39 76.91 30.73
CA MET A 1 -0.06 76.10 29.50
C MET A 1 -0.03 74.64 29.88
N LYS A 2 -1.06 73.87 29.54
CA LYS A 2 -1.13 72.42 29.79
C LYS A 2 -0.65 71.67 28.57
N ARG A 3 0.52 71.02 28.66
CA ARG A 3 1.02 70.10 27.62
C ARG A 3 0.18 68.86 27.65
N ARG A 4 -0.58 68.61 26.58
CA ARG A 4 -1.23 67.29 26.33
C ARG A 4 -0.20 66.34 25.74
N ILE A 5 0.22 65.36 26.50
CA ILE A 5 1.01 64.27 26.02
C ILE A 5 0.03 63.29 25.36
N LEU A 6 0.11 63.23 24.03
CA LEU A 6 -0.65 62.28 23.23
C LEU A 6 0.13 60.95 23.23
N LEU A 7 -0.33 60.02 24.04
CA LEU A 7 0.18 58.65 24.06
C LEU A 7 -0.41 57.94 22.82
N PHE A 8 0.38 57.76 21.80
CA PHE A 8 0.10 56.81 20.72
C PHE A 8 0.32 55.39 21.27
N LEU A 9 -0.77 54.76 21.68
CA LEU A 9 -0.80 53.32 21.90
C LEU A 9 -0.74 52.65 20.51
N LEU A 10 0.45 52.26 20.07
CA LEU A 10 0.63 51.34 18.98
C LEU A 10 0.13 49.97 19.46
N ALA A 11 -1.15 49.71 19.22
CA ALA A 11 -1.69 48.36 19.31
C ALA A 11 -1.03 47.54 18.22
N PHE A 12 0.07 46.85 18.54
CA PHE A 12 0.57 45.73 17.77
C PHE A 12 -0.50 44.63 17.85
N ILE A 13 -1.43 44.66 16.93
CA ILE A 13 -2.26 43.50 16.66
C ILE A 13 -1.31 42.47 16.01
N SER A 14 -0.68 41.67 16.85
CA SER A 14 -0.09 40.42 16.44
C SER A 14 -1.22 39.56 15.92
N ILE A 15 -1.47 39.63 14.63
CA ILE A 15 -2.21 38.62 13.90
C ILE A 15 -1.32 37.37 13.99
N SER A 16 -1.48 36.65 15.07
CA SER A 16 -1.06 35.26 15.10
C SER A 16 -1.89 34.60 14.01
N GLN A 17 -1.29 34.47 12.83
CA GLN A 17 -1.76 33.52 11.86
C GLN A 17 -1.67 32.19 12.59
N TYR A 18 -2.79 31.72 13.08
CA TYR A 18 -2.97 30.30 13.32
C TYR A 18 -2.77 29.67 11.95
N VAL A 19 -1.53 29.36 11.63
CA VAL A 19 -1.23 28.29 10.72
C VAL A 19 -1.76 27.08 11.44
N GLY A 20 -3.04 26.80 11.25
CA GLY A 20 -3.59 25.52 11.64
C GLY A 20 -2.66 24.53 10.95
N ALA A 21 -1.93 23.74 11.73
CA ALA A 21 -1.28 22.56 11.20
C ALA A 21 -2.44 21.77 10.57
N SER A 22 -2.66 21.99 9.27
CA SER A 22 -3.52 21.10 8.52
C SER A 22 -2.93 19.73 8.79
N ASP A 23 -3.77 18.75 9.08
CA ASP A 23 -3.32 17.38 9.19
C ASP A 23 -2.50 17.08 7.91
N ALA A 24 -1.20 17.29 8.02
CA ALA A 24 -0.30 17.30 6.88
C ALA A 24 -0.28 15.93 6.18
N ARG A 25 -0.92 14.93 6.82
CA ARG A 25 -1.01 13.57 6.33
C ARG A 25 -2.36 12.93 6.67
N ASN A 26 -3.09 12.53 5.65
CA ASN A 26 -4.26 11.66 5.79
C ASN A 26 -3.84 10.21 5.55
N LYS A 27 -4.07 9.35 6.53
CA LYS A 27 -3.86 7.90 6.44
C LYS A 27 -5.21 7.22 6.29
N TYR A 28 -5.45 6.60 5.14
CA TYR A 28 -6.70 5.90 4.83
C TYR A 28 -6.50 4.39 4.93
N ASN A 29 -7.42 3.71 5.59
CA ASN A 29 -7.48 2.26 5.53
C ASN A 29 -7.81 1.82 4.08
N PHE A 30 -6.96 0.96 3.52
CA PHE A 30 -7.07 0.55 2.13
C PHE A 30 -7.41 -0.94 1.98
N ASN A 31 -7.92 -1.56 3.04
CA ASN A 31 -8.11 -3.01 3.16
C ASN A 31 -9.34 -3.57 2.43
N SER A 32 -10.40 -2.77 2.22
CA SER A 32 -11.63 -3.26 1.59
C SER A 32 -11.50 -3.46 0.09
N ASP A 33 -12.41 -4.22 -0.49
CA ASP A 33 -12.66 -4.31 -1.94
C ASP A 33 -11.45 -4.72 -2.80
N TRP A 34 -10.61 -5.61 -2.30
CA TRP A 34 -9.59 -6.27 -3.11
C TRP A 34 -10.20 -7.45 -3.87
N LEU A 35 -9.62 -7.74 -5.02
CA LEU A 35 -9.94 -8.88 -5.87
C LEU A 35 -8.75 -9.84 -5.82
N LEU A 36 -9.03 -11.13 -5.61
CA LEU A 36 -8.03 -12.19 -5.48
C LEU A 36 -8.26 -13.26 -6.55
N SER A 37 -7.20 -13.61 -7.27
CA SER A 37 -7.12 -14.78 -8.12
C SER A 37 -5.97 -15.67 -7.67
N VAL A 38 -6.20 -16.97 -7.58
CA VAL A 38 -5.18 -17.97 -7.25
C VAL A 38 -4.69 -18.59 -8.55
N GLY A 39 -3.39 -18.74 -8.68
CA GLY A 39 -2.69 -19.12 -9.91
C GLY A 39 -2.09 -17.92 -10.63
N ASP A 40 -1.08 -18.20 -11.49
CA ASP A 40 -0.47 -17.14 -12.29
C ASP A 40 -1.37 -16.76 -13.44
N THR A 41 -1.73 -15.51 -13.53
CA THR A 41 -2.63 -14.96 -14.54
C THR A 41 -1.88 -13.96 -15.40
N PRO A 42 -1.49 -14.32 -16.62
CA PRO A 42 -0.79 -13.42 -17.53
C PRO A 42 -1.58 -12.12 -17.74
N GLU A 43 -0.85 -11.01 -17.86
CA GLU A 43 -1.39 -9.68 -18.14
C GLU A 43 -2.29 -9.07 -17.03
N ALA A 44 -2.42 -9.72 -15.88
CA ALA A 44 -3.26 -9.21 -14.78
C ALA A 44 -2.79 -7.84 -14.20
N GLN A 45 -1.61 -7.39 -14.55
CA GLN A 45 -1.15 -6.03 -14.23
C GLN A 45 -1.83 -4.94 -15.10
N GLN A 46 -2.41 -5.31 -16.24
CA GLN A 46 -2.98 -4.33 -17.17
C GLN A 46 -4.28 -3.72 -16.64
N VAL A 47 -4.49 -2.43 -16.88
CA VAL A 47 -5.70 -1.71 -16.46
C VAL A 47 -6.97 -2.33 -17.05
N ARG A 48 -6.92 -2.72 -18.32
CA ARG A 48 -8.07 -3.28 -19.06
C ARG A 48 -8.32 -4.77 -18.81
N PHE A 49 -7.52 -5.40 -17.98
CA PHE A 49 -7.71 -6.81 -17.63
C PHE A 49 -9.08 -7.03 -16.99
N GLN A 50 -9.79 -8.09 -17.39
CA GLN A 50 -11.12 -8.43 -16.88
C GLN A 50 -10.96 -9.25 -15.60
N ASP A 51 -11.32 -8.66 -14.47
CA ASP A 51 -11.20 -9.25 -13.13
C ASP A 51 -12.55 -9.41 -12.40
N THR A 52 -13.65 -9.32 -13.15
CA THR A 52 -15.02 -9.41 -12.61
C THR A 52 -15.31 -10.72 -11.91
N ASP A 53 -14.66 -11.81 -12.33
CA ASP A 53 -14.87 -13.16 -11.80
C ASP A 53 -13.92 -13.48 -10.62
N TRP A 54 -13.06 -12.52 -10.25
CA TRP A 54 -12.15 -12.71 -9.14
C TRP A 54 -12.84 -12.64 -7.79
N LYS A 55 -12.35 -13.40 -6.82
CA LYS A 55 -12.90 -13.43 -5.48
C LYS A 55 -12.71 -12.08 -4.77
N LYS A 56 -13.82 -11.43 -4.38
CA LYS A 56 -13.74 -10.22 -3.56
C LYS A 56 -13.31 -10.56 -2.14
N VAL A 57 -12.30 -9.85 -1.64
CA VAL A 57 -11.71 -10.07 -0.30
C VAL A 57 -11.49 -8.74 0.42
N THR A 58 -11.45 -8.80 1.74
CA THR A 58 -11.03 -7.71 2.62
C THR A 58 -9.75 -8.11 3.31
N LEU A 59 -8.76 -7.23 3.32
CA LEU A 59 -7.49 -7.44 4.01
C LEU A 59 -7.60 -7.13 5.51
N PRO A 60 -6.74 -7.68 6.36
CA PRO A 60 -5.73 -8.72 6.08
C PRO A 60 -6.33 -10.04 5.58
N ARG A 61 -5.74 -10.62 4.54
CA ARG A 61 -6.19 -11.89 3.99
C ARG A 61 -5.03 -12.64 3.32
N ALA A 62 -4.62 -13.78 3.92
CA ALA A 62 -3.84 -14.76 3.21
C ALA A 62 -4.74 -15.57 2.27
N PHE A 63 -4.24 -15.94 1.09
CA PHE A 63 -5.05 -16.69 0.12
C PHE A 63 -5.43 -18.09 0.63
N ASN A 64 -4.56 -18.69 1.44
CA ASN A 64 -4.66 -20.06 1.97
C ASN A 64 -5.05 -20.12 3.46
N GLU A 65 -5.54 -19.04 4.06
CA GLU A 65 -5.86 -19.03 5.49
C GLU A 65 -7.01 -19.96 5.87
N ASP A 66 -7.97 -20.22 4.97
CA ASP A 66 -9.08 -21.14 5.22
C ASP A 66 -8.59 -22.59 5.33
N GLU A 67 -7.46 -22.92 4.70
CA GLU A 67 -6.83 -24.23 4.80
C GLU A 67 -6.21 -24.47 6.17
N ALA A 68 -5.68 -23.43 6.81
CA ALA A 68 -5.01 -23.51 8.10
C ALA A 68 -5.90 -24.05 9.24
N PHE A 69 -7.22 -24.01 9.05
CA PHE A 69 -8.17 -24.61 9.99
C PHE A 69 -8.44 -26.10 9.73
N ARG A 70 -7.90 -26.66 8.64
CA ARG A 70 -8.22 -28.03 8.18
C ARG A 70 -7.01 -28.87 7.88
N LEU A 71 -5.88 -28.23 7.54
CA LEU A 71 -4.65 -28.90 7.12
C LEU A 71 -3.52 -28.58 8.11
N SER A 72 -2.50 -29.42 8.13
CA SER A 72 -1.27 -29.11 8.84
C SER A 72 -0.47 -28.03 8.09
N ILE A 73 0.42 -27.35 8.80
CA ILE A 73 1.19 -26.19 8.30
C ILE A 73 1.98 -26.51 7.02
N ASP A 74 2.53 -27.72 6.96
CA ASP A 74 3.32 -28.23 5.83
C ASP A 74 2.48 -28.63 4.60
N GLN A 75 1.16 -28.69 4.76
CA GLN A 75 0.21 -29.04 3.70
C GLN A 75 -0.53 -27.86 3.11
N LEU A 76 -0.26 -26.63 3.59
CA LEU A 76 -0.88 -25.44 3.02
C LEU A 76 -0.48 -25.25 1.56
N THR A 77 -1.45 -24.91 0.74
CA THR A 77 -1.22 -24.64 -0.68
C THR A 77 -0.21 -23.52 -0.85
N ASP A 78 0.77 -23.77 -1.70
CA ASP A 78 1.78 -22.81 -2.15
C ASP A 78 1.62 -22.58 -3.67
N THR A 79 1.57 -21.33 -4.10
CA THR A 79 1.39 -20.99 -5.51
C THR A 79 1.62 -19.49 -5.76
N VAL A 80 1.50 -19.09 -7.01
CA VAL A 80 1.36 -17.68 -7.39
C VAL A 80 -0.09 -17.24 -7.21
N MET A 81 -0.28 -16.02 -6.79
CA MET A 81 -1.60 -15.36 -6.73
C MET A 81 -1.51 -13.91 -7.14
N TRP A 82 -2.65 -13.36 -7.53
CA TRP A 82 -2.80 -11.96 -7.87
C TRP A 82 -3.81 -11.30 -6.95
N TYR A 83 -3.47 -10.10 -6.47
CA TYR A 83 -4.39 -9.17 -5.82
C TYR A 83 -4.54 -7.93 -6.70
N ARG A 84 -5.79 -7.48 -6.90
CA ARG A 84 -6.09 -6.25 -7.63
C ARG A 84 -7.06 -5.39 -6.84
N LYS A 85 -6.96 -4.07 -6.99
CA LYS A 85 -7.92 -3.15 -6.41
C LYS A 85 -8.12 -1.95 -7.32
N HIS A 86 -9.39 -1.66 -7.60
CA HIS A 86 -9.84 -0.46 -8.28
C HIS A 86 -10.13 0.64 -7.27
N PHE A 87 -9.67 1.85 -7.52
CA PHE A 87 -9.90 2.97 -6.63
C PHE A 87 -9.88 4.32 -7.35
N ARG A 88 -10.46 5.34 -6.72
CA ARG A 88 -10.46 6.70 -7.24
C ARG A 88 -9.97 7.68 -6.17
N LEU A 89 -9.13 8.61 -6.58
CA LEU A 89 -8.80 9.77 -5.77
C LEU A 89 -9.52 11.00 -6.32
N PRO A 90 -10.07 11.86 -5.43
CA PRO A 90 -10.71 13.10 -5.87
C PRO A 90 -9.77 13.95 -6.72
N ALA A 91 -10.32 14.67 -7.71
CA ALA A 91 -9.55 15.57 -8.55
C ALA A 91 -8.82 16.66 -7.73
N GLY A 92 -9.41 17.10 -6.62
CA GLY A 92 -8.82 18.05 -5.67
C GLY A 92 -7.55 17.55 -4.96
N SER A 93 -7.22 16.26 -5.07
CA SER A 93 -5.97 15.70 -4.53
C SER A 93 -4.76 15.88 -5.46
N LYS A 94 -4.90 16.51 -6.62
CA LYS A 94 -3.85 16.62 -7.65
C LYS A 94 -2.57 17.30 -7.14
N ASP A 95 -2.68 18.18 -6.15
CA ASP A 95 -1.52 18.89 -5.58
C ASP A 95 -0.93 18.18 -4.36
N LYS A 96 -1.38 16.99 -4.05
CA LYS A 96 -0.91 16.17 -2.94
C LYS A 96 0.10 15.12 -3.41
N LYS A 97 0.86 14.60 -2.44
CA LYS A 97 1.63 13.37 -2.58
C LYS A 97 0.76 12.18 -2.17
N VAL A 98 0.92 11.08 -2.86
CA VAL A 98 0.17 9.84 -2.61
C VAL A 98 1.14 8.69 -2.46
N PHE A 99 1.10 8.00 -1.31
CA PHE A 99 1.92 6.82 -1.05
C PHE A 99 1.01 5.65 -0.68
N ILE A 100 1.44 4.45 -1.03
CA ILE A 100 0.85 3.23 -0.51
C ILE A 100 1.85 2.52 0.38
N GLU A 101 1.36 1.96 1.49
CA GLU A 101 2.14 1.18 2.45
C GLU A 101 1.45 -0.18 2.63
N PHE A 102 2.22 -1.25 2.46
CA PHE A 102 1.85 -2.60 2.82
C PHE A 102 2.63 -2.98 4.07
N GLU A 103 1.96 -3.29 5.17
CA GLU A 103 2.62 -3.70 6.41
C GLU A 103 3.29 -5.08 6.29
N GLY A 104 2.95 -5.84 5.25
CA GLY A 104 3.58 -7.11 4.92
C GLY A 104 2.89 -7.77 3.73
N VAL A 105 3.70 -8.32 2.84
CA VAL A 105 3.26 -9.12 1.68
C VAL A 105 4.15 -10.35 1.61
N ARG A 106 3.57 -11.52 1.45
CA ARG A 106 4.32 -12.76 1.47
C ARG A 106 4.04 -13.60 0.23
N GLN A 107 5.06 -14.04 -0.47
CA GLN A 107 6.48 -14.00 -0.17
C GLN A 107 7.21 -13.02 -1.09
N GLY A 108 7.46 -13.32 -2.34
CA GLY A 108 8.00 -12.42 -3.35
C GLY A 108 6.88 -11.73 -4.11
N ALA A 109 6.87 -10.40 -4.14
CA ALA A 109 5.79 -9.65 -4.75
C ALA A 109 6.26 -8.61 -5.75
N ASP A 110 5.70 -8.65 -6.95
CA ASP A 110 5.80 -7.59 -7.95
C ASP A 110 4.60 -6.65 -7.81
N PHE A 111 4.86 -5.34 -7.77
CA PHE A 111 3.85 -4.30 -7.60
C PHE A 111 3.66 -3.49 -8.87
N TYR A 112 2.41 -3.17 -9.17
CA TYR A 112 2.02 -2.40 -10.36
C TYR A 112 0.96 -1.37 -10.00
N ILE A 113 1.03 -0.18 -10.60
CA ILE A 113 -0.01 0.85 -10.59
C ILE A 113 -0.35 1.25 -12.03
N ASN A 114 -1.62 1.17 -12.40
CA ASN A 114 -2.08 1.50 -13.75
C ASN A 114 -1.28 0.82 -14.87
N GLY A 115 -0.84 -0.43 -14.62
CA GLY A 115 0.00 -1.21 -15.54
C GLY A 115 1.50 -0.88 -15.49
N GLN A 116 1.91 0.13 -14.72
CA GLN A 116 3.31 0.51 -14.56
C GLN A 116 3.92 -0.27 -13.39
N TYR A 117 5.09 -0.86 -13.63
CA TYR A 117 5.85 -1.58 -12.60
C TYR A 117 6.43 -0.63 -11.56
N LEU A 118 6.18 -0.90 -10.28
CA LEU A 118 6.69 -0.12 -9.15
C LEU A 118 7.96 -0.70 -8.54
N GLY A 119 8.05 -2.03 -8.48
CA GLY A 119 9.19 -2.72 -7.89
C GLY A 119 8.85 -4.11 -7.38
N LEU A 120 9.89 -4.79 -6.90
CA LEU A 120 9.88 -6.10 -6.28
C LEU A 120 10.11 -5.96 -4.77
N HIS A 121 9.42 -6.77 -3.98
CA HIS A 121 9.68 -6.94 -2.56
C HIS A 121 9.74 -8.43 -2.23
N GLU A 122 10.85 -8.86 -1.64
CA GLU A 122 11.14 -10.28 -1.37
C GLU A 122 11.30 -10.57 0.12
N ASN A 123 10.59 -9.81 0.96
CA ASN A 123 10.63 -10.00 2.41
C ASN A 123 9.21 -10.13 2.98
N GLY A 124 8.81 -11.35 3.32
CA GLY A 124 7.46 -11.64 3.81
C GLY A 124 7.09 -11.06 5.18
N ALA A 125 8.01 -10.41 5.88
CA ALA A 125 7.80 -9.90 7.24
C ALA A 125 7.80 -8.38 7.33
N MET A 126 8.57 -7.70 6.48
CA MET A 126 8.76 -6.25 6.54
C MET A 126 7.71 -5.50 5.73
N ALA A 127 7.46 -4.26 6.14
CA ALA A 127 6.64 -3.33 5.39
C ALA A 127 7.36 -2.86 4.12
N VAL A 128 6.58 -2.52 3.09
CA VAL A 128 7.06 -1.90 1.85
C VAL A 128 6.11 -0.79 1.43
N GLY A 129 6.65 0.28 0.88
CA GLY A 129 5.86 1.42 0.41
C GLY A 129 6.36 1.97 -0.91
N PHE A 130 5.43 2.60 -1.64
CA PHE A 130 5.71 3.19 -2.95
C PHE A 130 5.10 4.59 -3.08
N ASP A 131 5.82 5.51 -3.73
CA ASP A 131 5.27 6.80 -4.18
C ASP A 131 4.42 6.57 -5.44
N LEU A 132 3.10 6.68 -5.29
CA LEU A 132 2.16 6.54 -6.38
C LEU A 132 1.92 7.85 -7.12
N THR A 133 2.39 8.98 -6.60
CA THR A 133 2.10 10.33 -7.11
C THR A 133 2.31 10.46 -8.63
N PRO A 134 3.41 9.93 -9.23
CA PRO A 134 3.65 10.08 -10.67
C PRO A 134 2.67 9.32 -11.55
N TYR A 135 1.97 8.33 -11.00
CA TYR A 135 1.17 7.35 -11.74
C TYR A 135 -0.33 7.56 -11.59
N ILE A 136 -0.77 8.35 -10.60
CA ILE A 136 -2.18 8.53 -10.26
C ILE A 136 -2.91 9.35 -11.32
N LYS A 137 -4.06 8.83 -11.74
CA LYS A 137 -5.05 9.53 -12.57
C LYS A 137 -6.13 10.12 -11.66
N TYR A 138 -5.97 11.39 -11.30
CA TYR A 138 -6.90 12.07 -10.39
C TYR A 138 -8.28 12.22 -11.02
N GLY A 139 -9.34 11.98 -10.24
CA GLY A 139 -10.73 12.01 -10.71
C GLY A 139 -11.14 10.83 -11.61
N GLN A 140 -10.21 9.94 -11.90
CA GLN A 140 -10.42 8.75 -12.73
C GLN A 140 -10.17 7.47 -11.93
N GLU A 141 -10.48 6.34 -12.54
CA GLU A 141 -10.16 5.04 -11.97
C GLU A 141 -8.67 4.73 -12.08
N ASN A 142 -8.14 4.20 -11.00
CA ASN A 142 -6.79 3.66 -10.91
C ASN A 142 -6.88 2.19 -10.51
N VAL A 143 -5.91 1.41 -10.94
CA VAL A 143 -5.79 0.00 -10.61
C VAL A 143 -4.43 -0.26 -10.01
N ILE A 144 -4.39 -0.78 -8.79
CA ILE A 144 -3.19 -1.38 -8.22
C ILE A 144 -3.28 -2.89 -8.36
N ALA A 145 -2.18 -3.52 -8.74
CA ALA A 145 -2.09 -4.97 -8.90
C ALA A 145 -0.79 -5.49 -8.28
N LEU A 146 -0.87 -6.65 -7.66
CA LEU A 146 0.24 -7.38 -7.10
C LEU A 146 0.25 -8.80 -7.65
N ARG A 147 1.41 -9.23 -8.19
CA ARG A 147 1.71 -10.63 -8.41
C ARG A 147 2.55 -11.14 -7.25
N ILE A 148 2.05 -12.12 -6.54
CA ILE A 148 2.71 -12.64 -5.34
C ILE A 148 3.05 -14.10 -5.58
N ASP A 149 4.31 -14.45 -5.44
CA ASP A 149 4.80 -15.81 -5.51
C ASP A 149 5.07 -16.32 -4.09
N ASN A 150 4.36 -17.36 -3.70
CA ASN A 150 4.45 -17.98 -2.38
C ASN A 150 4.92 -19.44 -2.44
N ASP A 151 5.60 -19.84 -3.53
CA ASP A 151 6.16 -21.17 -3.67
C ASP A 151 7.22 -21.46 -2.61
N TRP A 152 7.21 -22.67 -2.06
CA TRP A 152 8.24 -23.12 -1.12
C TRP A 152 9.65 -23.14 -1.70
N ASN A 153 9.77 -23.22 -3.02
CA ASN A 153 11.03 -23.19 -3.73
C ASN A 153 11.38 -21.82 -4.27
N TYR A 154 10.63 -20.78 -3.88
CA TYR A 154 10.91 -19.42 -4.29
C TYR A 154 12.36 -19.04 -4.00
N LYS A 155 13.00 -18.48 -5.00
CA LYS A 155 14.37 -17.98 -4.92
C LYS A 155 14.38 -16.47 -5.07
N GLU A 156 15.19 -15.81 -4.26
CA GLU A 156 15.43 -14.38 -4.40
C GLU A 156 16.04 -14.10 -5.77
N ARG A 157 15.47 -13.16 -6.52
CA ARG A 157 15.89 -12.87 -7.90
C ARG A 157 17.31 -12.33 -8.00
N ALA A 158 17.77 -11.61 -6.96
CA ALA A 158 19.10 -11.02 -6.95
C ALA A 158 20.21 -12.06 -6.72
N THR A 159 19.95 -13.11 -5.96
CA THR A 159 20.97 -14.05 -5.47
C THR A 159 20.80 -15.46 -6.01
N ASP A 160 19.63 -15.79 -6.60
CA ASP A 160 19.18 -17.15 -6.95
C ASP A 160 19.24 -18.13 -5.77
N THR A 161 19.22 -17.59 -4.55
CA THR A 161 19.23 -18.41 -3.33
C THR A 161 17.81 -18.65 -2.85
N LYS A 162 17.57 -19.83 -2.27
CA LYS A 162 16.28 -20.16 -1.68
C LYS A 162 15.96 -19.19 -0.55
N TYR A 163 14.75 -18.69 -0.53
CA TYR A 163 14.30 -17.78 0.53
C TYR A 163 14.36 -18.47 1.89
N GLN A 164 15.10 -17.86 2.83
CA GLN A 164 15.45 -18.50 4.13
C GLN A 164 14.26 -18.82 5.04
N TRP A 165 13.11 -18.18 4.82
CA TRP A 165 11.89 -18.36 5.60
C TRP A 165 10.91 -19.38 4.98
N SER A 166 11.32 -20.11 3.96
CA SER A 166 10.51 -21.11 3.28
C SER A 166 10.64 -22.51 3.88
N ASP A 167 11.06 -22.64 5.12
CA ASP A 167 11.16 -23.94 5.80
C ASP A 167 9.78 -24.43 6.24
N ARG A 168 9.34 -25.53 5.65
CA ARG A 168 8.07 -26.20 5.96
C ARG A 168 7.94 -26.63 7.41
N ASN A 169 9.04 -26.86 8.09
CA ASN A 169 9.05 -27.34 9.46
C ASN A 169 8.90 -26.21 10.50
N PHE A 170 9.10 -24.97 10.11
CA PHE A 170 9.22 -23.85 11.04
C PHE A 170 8.17 -22.74 10.83
N ASN A 171 7.64 -22.59 9.63
CA ASN A 171 6.73 -21.48 9.30
C ASN A 171 5.49 -21.95 8.54
N ALA A 172 4.34 -21.48 9.01
CA ALA A 172 3.13 -21.52 8.19
C ALA A 172 3.31 -20.66 6.95
N ASN A 173 3.12 -21.24 5.78
CA ASN A 173 3.26 -20.53 4.52
C ASN A 173 2.00 -19.74 4.15
N TYR A 174 1.63 -18.76 4.99
CA TYR A 174 0.52 -17.85 4.72
C TYR A 174 0.90 -16.85 3.62
N GLY A 175 0.48 -17.12 2.38
CA GLY A 175 0.79 -16.29 1.24
C GLY A 175 -0.24 -15.18 0.99
N GLY A 176 0.18 -14.10 0.37
CA GLY A 176 -0.69 -12.99 0.01
C GLY A 176 -0.44 -11.72 0.80
N ILE A 177 -1.53 -11.04 1.21
CA ILE A 177 -1.46 -9.79 1.98
C ILE A 177 -2.03 -10.03 3.39
N PRO A 178 -1.23 -10.63 4.31
CA PRO A 178 -1.69 -11.01 5.65
C PRO A 178 -1.69 -9.86 6.66
N LYS A 179 -1.38 -8.64 6.24
CA LYS A 179 -1.35 -7.44 7.06
C LYS A 179 -2.12 -6.29 6.40
N ASN A 180 -2.21 -5.15 7.11
CA ASN A 180 -2.96 -4.01 6.60
C ASN A 180 -2.26 -3.34 5.42
N VAL A 181 -3.08 -2.66 4.61
CA VAL A 181 -2.64 -1.75 3.55
C VAL A 181 -3.18 -0.36 3.85
N TRP A 182 -2.33 0.64 3.69
CA TRP A 182 -2.64 2.03 3.95
C TRP A 182 -2.36 2.90 2.73
N LEU A 183 -3.26 3.85 2.47
CA LEU A 183 -3.04 4.90 1.50
C LEU A 183 -2.78 6.21 2.25
N HIS A 184 -1.64 6.83 1.98
CA HIS A 184 -1.27 8.11 2.56
C HIS A 184 -1.44 9.21 1.52
N VAL A 185 -2.14 10.27 1.89
CA VAL A 185 -2.25 11.49 1.07
C VAL A 185 -1.73 12.65 1.91
N THR A 186 -0.71 13.34 1.42
CA THR A 186 -0.02 14.39 2.17
C THR A 186 0.28 15.60 1.29
N ASP A 187 0.62 16.72 1.88
CA ASP A 187 1.08 17.90 1.16
C ASP A 187 2.40 17.64 0.43
N LYS A 188 2.75 18.50 -0.52
CA LYS A 188 4.03 18.39 -1.27
C LYS A 188 5.24 18.46 -0.34
N LEU A 189 5.15 19.29 0.70
CA LEU A 189 6.13 19.32 1.79
C LEU A 189 5.63 18.39 2.91
N TYR A 190 6.31 17.31 3.16
CA TYR A 190 5.94 16.31 4.14
C TYR A 190 7.17 15.75 4.85
N GLN A 191 6.96 15.26 6.05
CA GLN A 191 7.99 14.47 6.74
C GLN A 191 7.94 13.03 6.21
N THR A 192 9.09 12.53 5.77
CA THR A 192 9.20 11.13 5.38
C THR A 192 8.90 10.21 6.57
N LEU A 193 8.14 9.14 6.30
CA LEU A 193 8.09 8.04 7.25
C LEU A 193 9.40 7.27 7.14
N PRO A 194 10.00 6.85 8.25
CA PRO A 194 10.93 5.74 8.22
C PRO A 194 10.10 4.48 7.86
N LEU A 195 10.27 4.01 6.65
CA LEU A 195 9.79 2.69 6.20
C LEU A 195 10.91 1.69 6.41
#